data_17a103a07738f535c7f1ced788f6983c
#
_entry.id   17a103a07738f535c7f1ced788f6983c
#
_cell.length_a   1.000
_cell.length_b   1.000
_cell.length_c   1.000
_cell.angle_alpha   90.00
_cell.angle_beta   90.00
_cell.angle_gamma   90.00
#
_symmetry.space_group_name_H-M   'P 1'
#
loop_
_entity.id
_entity.type
_entity.pdbx_description
1 polymer ?
#
loop_
_entity_poly.entity_id
_entity_poly.type
_entity_poly.pdbx_seq_one_letter_code
_entity_poly.pdbx_strand_id
1 'polypeptide(L)'
;MGIYWVLKDEAWLPWYMGGSGTVNSGLHSYPFTPMKESIYKFGLILLGYPVQQAITHFSLIDEVTPDFAEMSLHHIAHLCLSSCYLFANTLPFGSIVSFLHDLSDIPIAVSKGLHLSGYGMPWAVIVFLLGNFVWFFLRIFCLPQIIWDVHCF
;
A
#
# COMPACT_ATOMS: atom_id res chain seq x y z
N MET A 1 11.18 3.32 3.90
CA MET A 1 11.70 3.37 5.29
C MET A 1 10.93 4.32 6.22
N GLY A 2 10.47 5.49 5.77
CA GLY A 2 9.73 6.45 6.63
C GLY A 2 8.46 5.90 7.29
N ILE A 3 7.68 5.10 6.59
CA ILE A 3 6.41 4.51 7.04
C ILE A 3 6.61 3.65 8.30
N TYR A 4 7.60 2.76 8.29
CA TYR A 4 7.89 1.91 9.43
C TYR A 4 8.20 2.72 10.70
N TRP A 5 8.95 3.83 10.60
CA TRP A 5 9.30 4.68 11.74
C TRP A 5 8.09 5.39 12.36
N VAL A 6 7.06 5.68 11.57
CA VAL A 6 5.82 6.27 12.08
C VAL A 6 4.95 5.23 12.77
N LEU A 7 4.93 4.00 12.27
CA LEU A 7 4.03 2.94 12.73
C LEU A 7 4.62 2.05 13.83
N LYS A 8 5.95 1.95 13.95
CA LYS A 8 6.62 0.99 14.85
C LYS A 8 6.25 1.14 16.33
N ASP A 9 5.92 2.36 16.76
CA ASP A 9 5.58 2.66 18.16
C ASP A 9 4.07 2.64 18.42
N GLU A 10 3.28 2.22 17.42
CA GLU A 10 1.83 2.14 17.56
C GLU A 10 1.40 0.78 18.17
N ALA A 11 0.59 0.86 19.22
CA ALA A 11 0.14 -0.33 19.96
C ALA A 11 -0.71 -1.32 19.14
N TRP A 12 -1.26 -0.87 18.01
CA TRP A 12 -2.08 -1.67 17.09
C TRP A 12 -1.28 -2.30 15.94
N LEU A 13 0.03 -2.06 15.83
CA LEU A 13 0.83 -2.68 14.78
C LEU A 13 0.95 -4.19 15.04
N PRO A 14 0.59 -5.05 14.06
CA PRO A 14 0.64 -6.49 14.24
C PRO A 14 2.07 -7.04 14.44
N TRP A 15 2.18 -8.15 15.12
CA TRP A 15 3.45 -8.81 15.41
C TRP A 15 4.23 -9.22 14.14
N TYR A 16 3.54 -9.63 13.08
CA TYR A 16 4.15 -10.00 11.79
C TYR A 16 4.70 -8.81 10.99
N MET A 17 4.40 -7.58 11.43
CA MET A 17 4.98 -6.34 10.94
C MET A 17 5.97 -5.72 11.93
N GLY A 18 6.36 -6.46 12.97
CA GLY A 18 7.31 -6.00 13.98
C GLY A 18 6.69 -5.21 15.14
N GLY A 19 5.38 -5.21 15.27
CA GLY A 19 4.65 -4.63 16.41
C GLY A 19 4.31 -5.68 17.47
N SER A 20 3.50 -5.29 18.44
CA SER A 20 3.04 -6.16 19.55
C SER A 20 1.51 -6.22 19.68
N GLY A 21 0.79 -5.55 18.75
CA GLY A 21 -0.66 -5.43 18.80
C GLY A 21 -1.41 -6.24 17.76
N THR A 22 -2.67 -5.88 17.60
CA THR A 22 -3.56 -6.38 16.55
C THR A 22 -4.22 -5.20 15.88
N VAL A 23 -4.53 -5.32 14.58
CA VAL A 23 -5.18 -4.24 13.82
C VAL A 23 -6.49 -3.82 14.47
N ASN A 24 -7.20 -4.77 15.04
CA ASN A 24 -8.46 -4.53 15.75
C ASN A 24 -8.29 -3.62 16.97
N SER A 25 -7.18 -3.68 17.69
CA SER A 25 -6.94 -2.76 18.82
C SER A 25 -6.90 -1.29 18.39
N GLY A 26 -6.53 -1.02 17.14
CA GLY A 26 -6.56 0.31 16.54
C GLY A 26 -7.97 0.79 16.12
N LEU A 27 -8.95 -0.13 16.07
CA LEU A 27 -10.33 0.18 15.68
C LEU A 27 -11.32 0.02 16.84
N HIS A 28 -10.85 -0.25 18.06
CA HIS A 28 -11.69 -0.56 19.23
C HIS A 28 -12.75 0.52 19.52
N SER A 29 -12.47 1.78 19.23
CA SER A 29 -13.41 2.90 19.47
C SER A 29 -14.09 3.39 18.18
N TYR A 30 -14.10 2.59 17.13
CA TYR A 30 -14.76 2.97 15.87
C TYR A 30 -16.24 3.33 16.10
N PRO A 31 -16.79 4.40 15.47
CA PRO A 31 -16.16 5.28 14.48
C PRO A 31 -15.36 6.46 15.05
N PHE A 32 -15.29 6.62 16.37
CA PHE A 32 -14.63 7.73 17.06
C PHE A 32 -13.23 7.36 17.58
N THR A 33 -12.47 6.62 16.79
CA THR A 33 -11.10 6.23 17.16
C THR A 33 -10.22 7.47 17.32
N PRO A 34 -9.68 7.75 18.54
CA PRO A 34 -8.78 8.87 18.72
C PRO A 34 -7.45 8.59 18.03
N MET A 35 -7.08 9.44 17.09
CA MET A 35 -5.84 9.28 16.34
C MET A 35 -4.81 10.32 16.77
N LYS A 36 -3.55 9.88 16.86
CA LYS A 36 -2.43 10.79 17.02
C LYS A 36 -2.32 11.68 15.79
N GLU A 37 -1.94 12.93 15.98
CA GLU A 37 -1.74 13.90 14.91
C GLU A 37 -0.73 13.40 13.85
N SER A 38 0.30 12.66 14.30
CA SER A 38 1.29 12.05 13.43
C SER A 38 0.68 11.03 12.46
N ILE A 39 -0.25 10.20 12.93
CA ILE A 39 -0.96 9.20 12.11
C ILE A 39 -1.91 9.88 11.12
N TYR A 40 -2.58 10.95 11.55
CA TYR A 40 -3.44 11.71 10.65
C TYR A 40 -2.63 12.40 9.54
N LYS A 41 -1.53 13.07 9.87
CA LYS A 41 -0.60 13.65 8.89
C LYS A 41 -0.05 12.59 7.94
N PHE A 42 0.29 11.42 8.47
CA PHE A 42 0.71 10.29 7.66
C PHE A 42 -0.41 9.83 6.70
N GLY A 43 -1.66 9.74 7.15
CA GLY A 43 -2.82 9.43 6.31
C GLY A 43 -3.01 10.43 5.16
N LEU A 44 -2.78 11.72 5.39
CA LEU A 44 -2.80 12.73 4.32
C LEU A 44 -1.69 12.51 3.28
N ILE A 45 -0.50 12.11 3.72
CA ILE A 45 0.62 11.76 2.82
C ILE A 45 0.25 10.51 2.00
N LEU A 46 -0.32 9.49 2.66
CA LEU A 46 -0.80 8.28 1.99
C LEU A 46 -1.87 8.57 0.93
N LEU A 47 -2.74 9.56 1.16
CA LEU A 47 -3.71 10.00 0.16
C LEU A 47 -3.06 10.83 -0.95
N GLY A 48 -2.07 11.66 -0.63
CA GLY A 48 -1.36 12.49 -1.60
C GLY A 48 -0.64 11.69 -2.68
N TYR A 49 -0.10 10.53 -2.32
CA TYR A 49 0.63 9.66 -3.24
C TYR A 49 -0.26 9.11 -4.38
N PRO A 50 -1.39 8.44 -4.14
CA PRO A 50 -2.28 7.98 -5.22
C PRO A 50 -2.91 9.13 -6.02
N VAL A 51 -3.12 10.30 -5.42
CA VAL A 51 -3.55 11.49 -6.16
C VAL A 51 -2.48 11.90 -7.17
N GLN A 52 -1.23 12.01 -6.74
CA GLN A 52 -0.12 12.35 -7.61
C GLN A 52 0.07 11.30 -8.73
N GLN A 53 -0.02 10.01 -8.39
CA GLN A 53 0.07 8.94 -9.39
C GLN A 53 -1.06 9.01 -10.42
N ALA A 54 -2.30 9.25 -9.98
CA ALA A 54 -3.45 9.40 -10.88
C ALA A 54 -3.27 10.61 -11.80
N ILE A 55 -2.86 11.77 -11.27
CA ILE A 55 -2.59 12.96 -12.08
C ILE A 55 -1.50 12.65 -13.13
N THR A 56 -0.39 12.04 -12.72
CA THR A 56 0.69 11.67 -13.62
C THR A 56 0.22 10.73 -14.71
N HIS A 57 -0.52 9.68 -14.31
CA HIS A 57 -1.03 8.67 -15.24
C HIS A 57 -1.99 9.25 -16.30
N PHE A 58 -2.89 10.13 -15.89
CA PHE A 58 -3.90 10.69 -16.81
C PHE A 58 -3.45 11.95 -17.55
N SER A 59 -2.46 12.71 -17.03
CA SER A 59 -2.07 14.01 -17.61
C SER A 59 -0.79 13.95 -18.44
N LEU A 60 0.10 12.98 -18.21
CA LEU A 60 1.43 12.91 -18.84
C LEU A 60 1.58 11.73 -19.81
N ILE A 61 0.48 11.17 -20.28
CA ILE A 61 0.53 10.07 -21.25
C ILE A 61 0.57 10.67 -22.65
N ASP A 62 1.71 10.50 -23.31
CA ASP A 62 1.88 10.82 -24.74
C ASP A 62 1.38 9.69 -25.63
N GLU A 63 1.45 8.43 -25.16
CA GLU A 63 1.01 7.24 -25.90
C GLU A 63 0.26 6.27 -24.98
N VAL A 64 -0.87 5.75 -25.48
CA VAL A 64 -1.66 4.73 -24.74
C VAL A 64 -0.92 3.39 -24.81
N THR A 65 -0.43 2.95 -23.66
CA THR A 65 0.23 1.65 -23.50
C THR A 65 -0.81 0.51 -23.48
N PRO A 66 -0.45 -0.73 -23.86
CA PRO A 66 -1.37 -1.86 -23.82
C PRO A 66 -2.01 -2.13 -22.45
N ASP A 67 -1.32 -1.77 -21.36
CA ASP A 67 -1.75 -1.93 -19.96
C ASP A 67 -2.46 -0.68 -19.39
N PHE A 68 -2.76 0.32 -20.24
CA PHE A 68 -3.36 1.60 -19.80
C PHE A 68 -4.66 1.43 -19.01
N ALA A 69 -5.57 0.57 -19.50
CA ALA A 69 -6.87 0.37 -18.85
C ALA A 69 -6.72 -0.29 -17.47
N GLU A 70 -5.84 -1.27 -17.35
CA GLU A 70 -5.56 -1.96 -16.08
C GLU A 70 -4.92 -1.02 -15.07
N MET A 71 -3.93 -0.23 -15.50
CA MET A 71 -3.27 0.77 -14.65
C MET A 71 -4.22 1.88 -14.24
N SER A 72 -5.11 2.34 -15.15
CA SER A 72 -6.15 3.33 -14.82
C SER A 72 -7.08 2.82 -13.73
N LEU A 73 -7.57 1.58 -13.87
CA LEU A 73 -8.43 0.96 -12.86
C LEU A 73 -7.70 0.81 -11.52
N HIS A 74 -6.43 0.42 -11.54
CA HIS A 74 -5.58 0.31 -10.35
C HIS A 74 -5.46 1.67 -9.62
N HIS A 75 -5.13 2.76 -10.33
CA HIS A 75 -5.00 4.09 -9.72
C HIS A 75 -6.32 4.62 -9.17
N ILE A 76 -7.43 4.41 -9.88
CA ILE A 76 -8.76 4.80 -9.39
C ILE A 76 -9.11 4.01 -8.13
N ALA A 77 -8.92 2.69 -8.12
CA ALA A 77 -9.20 1.84 -6.98
C ALA A 77 -8.34 2.24 -5.76
N HIS A 78 -7.04 2.49 -5.97
CA HIS A 78 -6.13 2.92 -4.91
C HIS A 78 -6.54 4.29 -4.33
N LEU A 79 -6.91 5.26 -5.17
CA LEU A 79 -7.39 6.56 -4.73
C LEU A 79 -8.69 6.46 -3.94
N CYS A 80 -9.67 5.68 -4.42
CA CYS A 80 -10.92 5.44 -3.71
C CYS A 80 -10.68 4.78 -2.35
N LEU A 81 -9.84 3.75 -2.30
CA LEU A 81 -9.54 3.01 -1.08
C LEU A 81 -8.84 3.90 -0.04
N SER A 82 -7.84 4.67 -0.46
CA SER A 82 -7.12 5.61 0.42
C SER A 82 -8.03 6.71 0.95
N SER A 83 -8.94 7.22 0.11
CA SER A 83 -9.96 8.18 0.53
C SER A 83 -10.91 7.57 1.57
N CYS A 84 -11.38 6.33 1.34
CA CYS A 84 -12.25 5.63 2.29
C CYS A 84 -11.59 5.47 3.66
N TYR A 85 -10.31 5.11 3.73
CA TYR A 85 -9.61 4.97 5.02
C TYR A 85 -9.55 6.28 5.81
N LEU A 86 -9.33 7.39 5.12
CA LEU A 86 -9.26 8.70 5.76
C LEU A 86 -10.64 9.18 6.23
N PHE A 87 -11.65 9.12 5.36
CA PHE A 87 -12.99 9.61 5.67
C PHE A 87 -13.78 8.72 6.62
N ALA A 88 -13.56 7.40 6.58
CA ALA A 88 -14.16 6.46 7.50
C ALA A 88 -13.44 6.37 8.85
N ASN A 89 -12.37 7.14 9.09
CA ASN A 89 -11.57 7.09 10.30
C ASN A 89 -10.99 5.69 10.61
N THR A 90 -10.60 4.96 9.56
CA THR A 90 -10.00 3.62 9.64
C THR A 90 -8.51 3.64 9.27
N LEU A 91 -7.82 4.73 9.59
CA LEU A 91 -6.41 4.95 9.26
C LEU A 91 -5.46 3.85 9.76
N PRO A 92 -5.62 3.24 10.95
CA PRO A 92 -4.78 2.12 11.37
C PRO A 92 -4.81 0.96 10.36
N PHE A 93 -6.00 0.54 9.97
CA PHE A 93 -6.20 -0.49 8.95
C PHE A 93 -5.68 -0.04 7.58
N GLY A 94 -6.08 1.15 7.15
CA GLY A 94 -5.69 1.72 5.87
C GLY A 94 -4.17 1.90 5.71
N SER A 95 -3.48 2.30 6.78
CA SER A 95 -2.01 2.46 6.78
C SER A 95 -1.30 1.14 6.51
N ILE A 96 -1.76 0.06 7.13
CA ILE A 96 -1.17 -1.28 6.94
C ILE A 96 -1.42 -1.76 5.52
N VAL A 97 -2.65 -1.66 5.05
CA VAL A 97 -3.03 -2.10 3.69
C VAL A 97 -2.24 -1.31 2.65
N SER A 98 -2.16 0.01 2.77
CA SER A 98 -1.36 0.84 1.85
C SER A 98 0.12 0.49 1.89
N PHE A 99 0.67 0.25 3.09
CA PHE A 99 2.07 -0.18 3.23
C PHE A 99 2.36 -1.50 2.50
N LEU A 100 1.46 -2.48 2.63
CA LEU A 100 1.62 -3.77 1.93
C LEU A 100 1.51 -3.61 0.40
N HIS A 101 0.64 -2.71 -0.06
CA HIS A 101 0.50 -2.39 -1.47
C HIS A 101 1.79 -1.78 -2.03
N ASP A 102 2.27 -0.71 -1.41
CA ASP A 102 3.47 -0.01 -1.83
C ASP A 102 4.71 -0.92 -1.80
N LEU A 103 4.81 -1.77 -0.77
CA LEU A 103 5.91 -2.73 -0.65
C LEU A 103 5.92 -3.75 -1.80
N SER A 104 4.75 -4.18 -2.26
CA SER A 104 4.61 -5.13 -3.38
C SER A 104 4.94 -4.49 -4.74
N ASP A 105 4.79 -3.18 -4.88
CA ASP A 105 4.99 -2.49 -6.15
C ASP A 105 6.46 -2.10 -6.39
N ILE A 106 7.27 -2.01 -5.33
CA ILE A 106 8.71 -1.68 -5.42
C ILE A 106 9.47 -2.64 -6.35
N PRO A 107 9.41 -3.97 -6.20
CA PRO A 107 10.14 -4.88 -7.08
C PRO A 107 9.69 -4.80 -8.53
N ILE A 108 8.41 -4.56 -8.78
CA ILE A 108 7.85 -4.40 -10.12
C ILE A 108 8.42 -3.14 -10.78
N ALA A 109 8.44 -2.02 -10.06
CA ALA A 109 9.03 -0.77 -10.53
C ALA A 109 10.54 -0.91 -10.83
N VAL A 110 11.28 -1.58 -9.95
CA VAL A 110 12.70 -1.87 -10.14
C VAL A 110 12.94 -2.75 -11.36
N SER A 111 12.13 -3.79 -11.56
CA SER A 111 12.22 -4.66 -12.74
C SER A 111 11.98 -3.90 -14.04
N LYS A 112 10.94 -3.04 -14.08
CA LYS A 112 10.67 -2.15 -15.24
C LYS A 112 11.86 -1.21 -15.50
N GLY A 113 12.42 -0.60 -14.46
CA GLY A 113 13.60 0.28 -14.57
C GLY A 113 14.83 -0.44 -15.10
N LEU A 114 15.11 -1.66 -14.64
CA LEU A 114 16.21 -2.49 -15.14
C LEU A 114 16.02 -2.87 -16.61
N HIS A 115 14.79 -3.20 -17.01
CA HIS A 115 14.47 -3.52 -18.39
C HIS A 115 14.70 -2.31 -19.32
N LEU A 116 14.21 -1.13 -18.93
CA LEU A 116 14.34 0.09 -19.72
C LEU A 116 15.78 0.62 -19.79
N SER A 117 16.60 0.40 -18.74
CA SER A 117 17.99 0.82 -18.70
C SER A 117 18.95 -0.03 -19.53
N GLY A 118 18.47 -1.12 -20.14
CA GLY A 118 19.30 -2.04 -20.93
C GLY A 118 20.25 -2.93 -20.09
N TYR A 119 20.16 -2.85 -18.78
CA TYR A 119 20.84 -3.79 -17.88
C TYR A 119 20.23 -5.18 -18.08
N GLY A 120 20.98 -6.04 -18.76
CA GLY A 120 20.72 -7.41 -19.13
C GLY A 120 19.38 -8.06 -18.70
N MET A 121 18.63 -8.56 -19.66
CA MET A 121 17.37 -9.29 -19.48
C MET A 121 17.31 -10.26 -18.27
N PRO A 122 18.37 -11.03 -17.93
CA PRO A 122 18.26 -11.99 -16.83
C PRO A 122 18.02 -11.31 -15.45
N TRP A 123 18.58 -10.17 -15.17
CA TRP A 123 18.39 -9.49 -13.89
C TRP A 123 16.98 -8.89 -13.75
N ALA A 124 16.47 -8.29 -14.82
CA ALA A 124 15.09 -7.79 -14.83
C ALA A 124 14.08 -8.91 -14.60
N VAL A 125 14.29 -10.08 -15.22
CA VAL A 125 13.43 -11.26 -15.05
C VAL A 125 13.52 -11.82 -13.63
N ILE A 126 14.70 -11.93 -13.04
CA ILE A 126 14.87 -12.40 -11.66
C ILE A 126 14.15 -11.48 -10.68
N VAL A 127 14.35 -10.17 -10.80
CA VAL A 127 13.68 -9.19 -9.92
C VAL A 127 12.17 -9.22 -10.13
N PHE A 128 11.69 -9.40 -11.36
CA PHE A 128 10.27 -9.54 -11.65
C PHE A 128 9.67 -10.79 -11.01
N LEU A 129 10.32 -11.94 -11.10
CA LEU A 129 9.84 -13.18 -10.49
C LEU A 129 9.83 -13.10 -8.96
N LEU A 130 10.88 -12.53 -8.35
CA LEU A 130 10.91 -12.27 -6.92
C LEU A 130 9.80 -11.29 -6.51
N GLY A 131 9.57 -10.25 -7.30
CA GLY A 131 8.50 -9.28 -7.09
C GLY A 131 7.11 -9.92 -7.13
N ASN A 132 6.86 -10.80 -8.09
CA ASN A 132 5.61 -11.55 -8.17
C ASN A 132 5.42 -12.48 -6.96
N PHE A 133 6.48 -13.12 -6.48
CA PHE A 133 6.41 -13.95 -5.27
C PHE A 133 6.05 -13.11 -4.04
N VAL A 134 6.71 -11.96 -3.85
CA VAL A 134 6.42 -11.01 -2.76
C VAL A 134 4.99 -10.50 -2.89
N TRP A 135 4.56 -10.10 -4.08
CA TRP A 135 3.20 -9.64 -4.36
C TRP A 135 2.17 -10.70 -3.97
N PHE A 136 2.37 -11.94 -4.43
CA PHE A 136 1.48 -13.07 -4.12
C PHE A 136 1.40 -13.31 -2.61
N PHE A 137 2.54 -13.36 -1.92
CA PHE A 137 2.60 -13.56 -0.47
C PHE A 137 1.86 -12.45 0.29
N LEU A 138 2.11 -11.19 -0.05
CA LEU A 138 1.49 -10.06 0.64
C LEU A 138 -0.02 -9.96 0.38
N ARG A 139 -0.48 -10.26 -0.85
CA ARG A 139 -1.88 -10.14 -1.26
C ARG A 139 -2.73 -11.36 -0.91
N ILE A 140 -2.17 -12.55 -0.99
CA ILE A 140 -2.92 -13.80 -0.78
C ILE A 140 -2.77 -14.31 0.66
N PHE A 141 -1.67 -13.99 1.33
CA PHE A 141 -1.43 -14.45 2.70
C PHE A 141 -1.66 -13.34 3.74
N CYS A 142 -0.94 -12.24 3.63
CA CYS A 142 -0.99 -11.19 4.66
C CYS A 142 -2.31 -10.40 4.64
N LEU A 143 -2.80 -10.01 3.47
CA LEU A 143 -4.01 -9.20 3.38
C LEU A 143 -5.27 -9.92 3.91
N PRO A 144 -5.54 -11.20 3.58
CA PRO A 144 -6.66 -11.92 4.18
C PRO A 144 -6.55 -12.08 5.71
N GLN A 145 -5.34 -12.24 6.27
CA GLN A 145 -5.16 -12.28 7.72
C GLN A 145 -5.54 -10.94 8.37
N ILE A 146 -5.15 -9.83 7.78
CA ILE A 146 -5.53 -8.49 8.27
C ILE A 146 -7.06 -8.31 8.23
N ILE A 147 -7.70 -8.73 7.14
CA ILE A 147 -9.16 -8.67 7.01
C ILE A 147 -9.83 -9.57 8.05
N TRP A 148 -9.29 -10.76 8.26
CA TRP A 148 -9.78 -11.70 9.28
C TRP A 148 -9.66 -11.13 10.69
N ASP A 149 -8.51 -10.54 11.03
CA ASP A 149 -8.28 -9.90 12.32
C ASP A 149 -9.28 -8.76 12.61
N VAL A 150 -9.74 -8.07 11.57
CA VAL A 150 -10.73 -6.99 11.69
C VAL A 150 -12.16 -7.54 11.75
N HIS A 151 -12.44 -8.67 11.11
CA HIS A 151 -13.79 -9.21 10.95
C HIS A 151 -14.23 -10.16 12.09
N CYS A 152 -13.28 -10.77 12.81
CA CYS A 152 -13.56 -11.73 13.87
C CYS A 152 -13.84 -11.11 15.24
N PHE A 153 -14.34 -9.88 15.26
CA PHE A 153 -14.83 -9.19 16.46
C PHE A 153 -16.24 -8.63 16.21
#